data_b72cda2b84a9fc409c534d7b4d513884
#
_entry.id   b72cda2b84a9fc409c534d7b4d513884
#
_cell.length_a   1.000
_cell.length_b   1.000
_cell.length_c   1.000
_cell.angle_alpha   90.00
_cell.angle_beta   90.00
_cell.angle_gamma   90.00
#
_symmetry.space_group_name_H-M   'P 1'
#
loop_
_entity.id
_entity.type
_entity.pdbx_description
1 polymer ?
#
loop_
_entity_poly.entity_id
_entity_poly.type
_entity_poly.pdbx_seq_one_letter_code
_entity_poly.pdbx_strand_id
1 'polypeptide(L)'
;MATTEKKSEKGAKAAKPAKGAGAPNQAKQSKAAKGEKKGAEIKQGPHAGVDLPIPAPRLKDYYNKTVRPRLMEQFGLDNVHEIPTVEKIVVNCGVGEAIKNPKVLDRVVEELAIITGQRPVRRKAKKSIANFGLREGQEIGAAVTLRGARMWEFLDRFITVAIPRIRDFRGINTRSFDGRGNYSLGVKEQMIFPEINYDMVEQIHGMDITFVTTTNKDDMALALLRELGMPFRGDDKPIIVPST
;
A
#
# COMPACT_ATOMS: atom_id res chain seq x y z
N MET A 1 -34.33 -29.41 -60.97
CA MET A 1 -33.40 -29.65 -62.08
C MET A 1 -32.01 -29.55 -61.47
N ALA A 2 -31.49 -30.62 -61.21
CA ALA A 2 -30.40 -31.34 -61.93
C ALA A 2 -29.06 -30.90 -61.38
N THR A 3 -28.44 -31.68 -60.51
CA THR A 3 -27.46 -32.75 -60.79
C THR A 3 -26.10 -32.17 -61.18
N THR A 4 -24.97 -32.54 -60.68
CA THR A 4 -24.33 -33.84 -60.44
C THR A 4 -22.97 -33.60 -59.79
N GLU A 5 -22.53 -34.29 -58.77
CA GLU A 5 -21.65 -35.46 -58.75
C GLU A 5 -20.26 -35.20 -59.42
N LYS A 6 -19.15 -35.59 -58.87
CA LYS A 6 -18.57 -36.81 -58.37
C LYS A 6 -17.07 -36.60 -58.09
N LYS A 7 -16.56 -37.20 -57.07
CA LYS A 7 -15.72 -38.42 -56.98
C LYS A 7 -14.21 -38.14 -56.95
N SER A 8 -13.63 -38.47 -55.86
CA SER A 8 -12.80 -39.66 -55.49
C SER A 8 -11.44 -39.69 -56.15
N GLU A 9 -10.37 -40.10 -55.58
CA GLU A 9 -9.89 -41.31 -54.92
C GLU A 9 -8.46 -41.08 -54.39
N LYS A 10 -8.18 -41.53 -53.20
CA LYS A 10 -7.45 -42.76 -52.84
C LYS A 10 -5.98 -42.83 -53.21
N GLY A 11 -5.21 -43.17 -52.23
CA GLY A 11 -4.26 -44.28 -52.25
C GLY A 11 -2.89 -43.87 -51.66
N ALA A 12 -2.61 -44.35 -50.60
CA ALA A 12 -2.00 -45.58 -50.06
C ALA A 12 -0.49 -45.44 -49.87
N LYS A 13 -0.07 -45.58 -48.63
CA LYS A 13 0.63 -46.73 -48.02
C LYS A 13 2.11 -46.96 -48.36
N ALA A 14 2.80 -47.15 -47.26
CA ALA A 14 3.91 -48.10 -47.02
C ALA A 14 5.31 -47.47 -47.15
N ALA A 15 6.31 -47.76 -46.38
CA ALA A 15 6.63 -48.69 -45.30
C ALA A 15 7.97 -48.31 -44.71
N LYS A 16 8.22 -48.70 -43.46
CA LYS A 16 9.57 -48.79 -42.85
C LYS A 16 10.40 -49.91 -43.51
N PRO A 17 11.74 -49.88 -43.41
CA PRO A 17 12.42 -50.56 -42.30
C PRO A 17 13.73 -49.93 -41.84
N ALA A 18 14.06 -49.97 -40.63
CA ALA A 18 14.90 -50.76 -39.73
C ALA A 18 16.44 -50.74 -39.95
N LYS A 19 17.09 -50.40 -38.81
CA LYS A 19 18.35 -50.90 -38.25
C LYS A 19 19.67 -50.50 -38.86
N GLY A 20 20.52 -49.94 -38.00
CA GLY A 20 21.98 -49.90 -38.15
C GLY A 20 22.63 -49.29 -36.93
N ALA A 21 23.23 -50.15 -36.12
CA ALA A 21 23.96 -49.87 -34.89
C ALA A 21 25.32 -49.14 -35.15
N GLY A 22 25.77 -48.37 -34.15
CA GLY A 22 27.16 -47.91 -34.10
C GLY A 22 27.39 -46.76 -33.12
N ALA A 23 27.82 -47.06 -31.91
CA ALA A 23 28.41 -46.15 -30.94
C ALA A 23 29.89 -45.82 -31.31
N PRO A 24 30.64 -45.07 -30.50
CA PRO A 24 30.39 -43.83 -29.73
C PRO A 24 31.44 -42.75 -30.12
N ASN A 25 31.23 -41.48 -29.85
CA ASN A 25 32.36 -40.67 -29.38
C ASN A 25 32.01 -39.23 -28.99
N GLN A 26 32.56 -38.92 -27.83
CA GLN A 26 33.15 -37.63 -27.42
C GLN A 26 32.25 -36.43 -27.16
N ALA A 27 32.14 -36.21 -25.90
CA ALA A 27 31.87 -34.97 -25.20
C ALA A 27 32.54 -33.75 -25.85
N LYS A 28 31.70 -32.77 -26.23
CA LYS A 28 32.09 -31.37 -26.23
C LYS A 28 31.20 -30.65 -25.25
N GLN A 29 31.75 -30.41 -24.08
CA GLN A 29 31.24 -29.50 -23.07
C GLN A 29 31.18 -28.07 -23.66
N SER A 30 30.01 -27.61 -24.07
CA SER A 30 29.77 -26.21 -24.28
C SER A 30 29.33 -25.64 -22.91
N LYS A 31 30.25 -24.90 -22.29
CA LYS A 31 29.97 -24.05 -21.12
C LYS A 31 28.85 -23.07 -21.48
N ALA A 32 27.64 -23.36 -21.03
CA ALA A 32 26.59 -22.39 -20.95
C ALA A 32 26.96 -21.40 -19.84
N ALA A 33 27.31 -20.19 -20.25
CA ALA A 33 27.54 -19.06 -19.36
C ALA A 33 26.21 -18.75 -18.62
N LYS A 34 26.18 -19.12 -17.37
CA LYS A 34 25.15 -18.77 -16.39
C LYS A 34 25.29 -17.28 -16.10
N GLY A 35 24.57 -16.46 -16.86
CA GLY A 35 24.44 -15.04 -16.58
C GLY A 35 23.77 -14.88 -15.25
N GLU A 36 24.55 -14.69 -14.20
CA GLU A 36 24.09 -14.19 -12.91
C GLU A 36 23.57 -12.77 -13.12
N LYS A 37 22.24 -12.65 -13.14
CA LYS A 37 21.61 -11.36 -12.88
C LYS A 37 21.95 -10.99 -11.45
N LYS A 38 23.00 -10.20 -11.27
CA LYS A 38 23.22 -9.43 -10.04
C LYS A 38 22.01 -8.53 -9.86
N GLY A 39 21.03 -8.99 -9.06
CA GLY A 39 20.08 -8.12 -8.43
C GLY A 39 20.88 -7.07 -7.68
N ALA A 40 20.60 -5.80 -7.93
CA ALA A 40 21.17 -4.72 -7.15
C ALA A 40 20.80 -4.97 -5.68
N GLU A 41 21.75 -5.51 -4.92
CA GLU A 41 21.65 -5.50 -3.45
C GLU A 41 21.61 -4.04 -3.05
N ILE A 42 20.45 -3.61 -2.57
CA ILE A 42 20.33 -2.38 -1.79
C ILE A 42 21.25 -2.60 -0.59
N LYS A 43 22.46 -2.02 -0.65
CA LYS A 43 23.36 -1.99 0.50
C LYS A 43 22.64 -1.21 1.60
N GLN A 44 21.94 -1.95 2.45
CA GLN A 44 21.50 -1.43 3.73
C GLN A 44 22.77 -0.98 4.44
N GLY A 45 22.87 0.32 4.71
CA GLY A 45 23.97 0.86 5.50
C GLY A 45 24.09 0.12 6.84
N PRO A 46 25.24 0.16 7.52
CA PRO A 46 25.40 -0.54 8.78
C PRO A 46 24.32 -0.10 9.75
N HIS A 47 23.44 -1.02 10.11
CA HIS A 47 22.46 -0.83 11.17
C HIS A 47 23.22 -0.74 12.51
N ALA A 48 23.83 0.42 12.76
CA ALA A 48 24.34 0.75 14.08
C ALA A 48 23.10 0.94 14.96
N GLY A 49 22.77 -0.03 15.81
CA GLY A 49 21.70 0.09 16.78
C GLY A 49 20.70 -1.05 16.84
N VAL A 50 21.06 -2.24 16.35
CA VAL A 50 20.17 -3.42 16.34
C VAL A 50 19.72 -3.84 17.75
N ASP A 51 20.45 -3.45 18.79
CA ASP A 51 20.20 -3.88 20.19
C ASP A 51 19.65 -2.76 21.09
N LEU A 52 19.34 -1.59 20.55
CA LEU A 52 18.69 -0.55 21.34
C LEU A 52 17.19 -0.84 21.49
N PRO A 53 16.63 -0.77 22.71
CA PRO A 53 15.19 -0.95 22.90
C PRO A 53 14.46 0.12 22.09
N ILE A 54 13.55 -0.33 21.22
CA ILE A 54 12.71 0.58 20.42
C ILE A 54 11.87 1.42 21.39
N PRO A 55 12.03 2.75 21.41
CA PRO A 55 11.25 3.60 22.31
C PRO A 55 9.75 3.45 22.02
N ALA A 56 8.94 3.57 23.06
CA ALA A 56 7.49 3.56 22.90
C ALA A 56 7.06 4.74 22.02
N PRO A 57 6.09 4.55 21.11
CA PRO A 57 5.61 5.64 20.26
C PRO A 57 5.04 6.79 21.11
N ARG A 58 5.56 7.99 20.93
CA ARG A 58 5.18 9.20 21.67
C ARG A 58 3.67 9.44 21.70
N LEU A 59 3.03 9.32 20.54
CA LEU A 59 1.60 9.57 20.39
C LEU A 59 0.74 8.53 21.13
N LYS A 60 1.21 7.28 21.27
CA LYS A 60 0.55 6.24 22.06
C LYS A 60 0.57 6.57 23.54
N ASP A 61 1.70 7.08 24.05
CA ASP A 61 1.80 7.49 25.45
C ASP A 61 0.94 8.70 25.74
N TYR A 62 0.90 9.67 24.81
CA TYR A 62 0.00 10.82 24.88
C TYR A 62 -1.48 10.39 24.89
N TYR A 63 -1.86 9.46 24.01
CA TYR A 63 -3.21 8.90 24.01
C TYR A 63 -3.57 8.30 25.37
N ASN A 64 -2.71 7.45 25.95
CA ASN A 64 -2.99 6.77 27.21
C ASN A 64 -3.07 7.73 28.40
N LYS A 65 -2.18 8.76 28.45
CA LYS A 65 -2.06 9.67 29.60
C LYS A 65 -3.05 10.82 29.56
N THR A 66 -3.38 11.34 28.36
CA THR A 66 -4.12 12.59 28.21
C THR A 66 -5.44 12.42 27.47
N VAL A 67 -5.41 11.79 26.29
CA VAL A 67 -6.59 11.73 25.41
C VAL A 67 -7.68 10.83 26.01
N ARG A 68 -7.28 9.67 26.51
CA ARG A 68 -8.18 8.67 27.06
C ARG A 68 -9.02 9.19 28.24
N PRO A 69 -8.45 9.84 29.28
CA PRO A 69 -9.24 10.45 30.36
C PRO A 69 -10.19 11.55 29.86
N ARG A 70 -9.72 12.42 28.95
CA ARG A 70 -10.52 13.51 28.39
C ARG A 70 -11.75 13.00 27.64
N LEU A 71 -11.58 11.97 26.80
CA LEU A 71 -12.70 11.36 26.07
C LEU A 71 -13.70 10.70 27.01
N MET A 72 -13.21 10.09 28.09
CA MET A 72 -14.07 9.50 29.13
C MET A 72 -14.96 10.54 29.79
N GLU A 73 -14.39 11.70 30.19
CA GLU A 73 -15.13 12.81 30.75
C GLU A 73 -16.11 13.45 29.74
N GLN A 74 -15.62 13.68 28.50
CA GLN A 74 -16.41 14.37 27.47
C GLN A 74 -17.68 13.60 27.07
N PHE A 75 -17.60 12.27 27.03
CA PHE A 75 -18.74 11.43 26.62
C PHE A 75 -19.44 10.73 27.79
N GLY A 76 -18.98 10.95 29.03
CA GLY A 76 -19.59 10.35 30.23
C GLY A 76 -19.54 8.81 30.17
N LEU A 77 -18.41 8.23 29.77
CA LEU A 77 -18.26 6.80 29.62
C LEU A 77 -17.89 6.17 30.97
N ASP A 78 -18.67 5.20 31.42
CA ASP A 78 -18.38 4.45 32.65
C ASP A 78 -17.37 3.32 32.40
N ASN A 79 -17.37 2.78 31.18
CA ASN A 79 -16.53 1.64 30.82
C ASN A 79 -15.27 2.08 30.04
N VAL A 80 -14.12 1.72 30.57
CA VAL A 80 -12.81 2.02 29.94
C VAL A 80 -12.65 1.39 28.56
N HIS A 81 -13.36 0.31 28.27
CA HIS A 81 -13.32 -0.37 26.96
C HIS A 81 -14.18 0.29 25.88
N GLU A 82 -15.09 1.18 26.25
CA GLU A 82 -15.90 1.97 25.31
C GLU A 82 -15.16 3.17 24.74
N ILE A 83 -14.03 3.54 25.36
CA ILE A 83 -13.23 4.67 24.92
C ILE A 83 -12.71 4.41 23.50
N PRO A 84 -12.96 5.32 22.55
CA PRO A 84 -12.52 5.15 21.17
C PRO A 84 -11.00 5.11 21.08
N THR A 85 -10.48 4.18 20.27
CA THR A 85 -9.07 4.09 19.93
C THR A 85 -8.88 3.83 18.44
N VAL A 86 -7.69 4.11 17.90
CA VAL A 86 -7.33 3.76 16.54
C VAL A 86 -6.96 2.29 16.51
N GLU A 87 -7.66 1.49 15.71
CA GLU A 87 -7.41 0.06 15.54
C GLU A 87 -6.33 -0.22 14.51
N LYS A 88 -6.45 0.43 13.35
CA LYS A 88 -5.53 0.29 12.21
C LYS A 88 -5.60 1.50 11.30
N ILE A 89 -4.51 1.70 10.55
CA ILE A 89 -4.46 2.66 9.45
C ILE A 89 -4.22 1.89 8.17
N VAL A 90 -5.04 2.14 7.15
CA VAL A 90 -4.90 1.55 5.83
C VAL A 90 -4.45 2.63 4.87
N VAL A 91 -3.30 2.43 4.24
CA VAL A 91 -2.80 3.28 3.17
C VAL A 91 -2.97 2.52 1.87
N ASN A 92 -3.69 3.10 0.91
CA ASN A 92 -3.96 2.52 -0.38
C ASN A 92 -3.52 3.48 -1.48
N CYS A 93 -2.84 2.96 -2.48
CA CYS A 93 -2.48 3.69 -3.68
C CYS A 93 -3.01 2.96 -4.91
N GLY A 94 -3.91 3.63 -5.65
CA GLY A 94 -4.45 3.13 -6.92
C GLY A 94 -3.63 3.67 -8.09
N VAL A 95 -3.04 2.77 -8.87
CA VAL A 95 -2.18 3.12 -10.01
C VAL A 95 -2.82 2.63 -11.30
N GLY A 96 -3.66 3.45 -11.91
CA GLY A 96 -4.32 3.10 -13.18
C GLY A 96 -3.33 2.90 -14.34
N GLU A 97 -2.21 3.59 -14.32
CA GLU A 97 -1.16 3.49 -15.34
C GLU A 97 -0.38 2.18 -15.32
N ALA A 98 -0.45 1.43 -14.20
CA ALA A 98 0.14 0.10 -14.10
C ALA A 98 -0.38 -0.89 -15.15
N ILE A 99 -1.57 -0.63 -15.73
CA ILE A 99 -2.13 -1.42 -16.82
C ILE A 99 -1.22 -1.36 -18.05
N LYS A 100 -0.66 -0.18 -18.34
CA LYS A 100 0.22 0.06 -19.49
C LYS A 100 1.68 -0.19 -19.15
N ASN A 101 2.10 0.23 -17.96
CA ASN A 101 3.48 0.14 -17.50
C ASN A 101 3.57 -0.45 -16.08
N PRO A 102 3.81 -1.76 -15.93
CA PRO A 102 3.86 -2.41 -14.62
C PRO A 102 5.03 -1.94 -13.75
N LYS A 103 6.09 -1.34 -14.33
CA LYS A 103 7.23 -0.83 -13.57
C LYS A 103 6.85 0.35 -12.66
N VAL A 104 5.82 1.12 -13.03
CA VAL A 104 5.31 2.22 -12.19
C VAL A 104 4.78 1.65 -10.86
N LEU A 105 4.09 0.52 -10.90
CA LEU A 105 3.59 -0.12 -9.68
C LEU A 105 4.74 -0.62 -8.79
N ASP A 106 5.82 -1.14 -9.36
CA ASP A 106 6.97 -1.59 -8.57
C ASP A 106 7.58 -0.44 -7.76
N ARG A 107 7.70 0.74 -8.37
CA ARG A 107 8.19 1.95 -7.69
C ARG A 107 7.24 2.43 -6.60
N VAL A 108 5.94 2.46 -6.87
CA VAL A 108 4.93 2.81 -5.86
C VAL A 108 5.00 1.86 -4.66
N VAL A 109 5.25 0.58 -4.89
CA VAL A 109 5.44 -0.40 -3.81
C VAL A 109 6.70 -0.08 -2.99
N GLU A 110 7.79 0.32 -3.63
CA GLU A 110 9.03 0.73 -2.95
C GLU A 110 8.83 2.03 -2.15
N GLU A 111 8.20 3.05 -2.73
CA GLU A 111 7.88 4.32 -2.06
C GLU A 111 6.98 4.10 -0.84
N LEU A 112 5.90 3.33 -0.97
CA LEU A 112 5.05 2.99 0.16
C LEU A 112 5.79 2.18 1.24
N ALA A 113 6.75 1.32 0.86
CA ALA A 113 7.56 0.60 1.83
C ALA A 113 8.48 1.54 2.62
N ILE A 114 9.03 2.57 1.98
CA ILE A 114 9.85 3.61 2.63
C ILE A 114 8.99 4.43 3.60
N ILE A 115 7.82 4.91 3.17
CA ILE A 115 6.91 5.72 4.00
C ILE A 115 6.43 4.95 5.23
N THR A 116 6.01 3.69 5.05
CA THR A 116 5.32 2.92 6.09
C THR A 116 6.24 2.00 6.90
N GLY A 117 7.46 1.78 6.43
CA GLY A 117 8.38 0.80 7.03
C GLY A 117 7.90 -0.66 6.92
N GLN A 118 6.89 -0.92 6.08
CA GLN A 118 6.31 -2.24 5.87
C GLN A 118 6.11 -2.51 4.38
N ARG A 119 6.44 -3.71 3.90
CA ARG A 119 6.25 -4.09 2.51
C ARG A 119 4.76 -4.08 2.13
N PRO A 120 4.35 -3.31 1.10
CA PRO A 120 2.98 -3.26 0.62
C PRO A 120 2.52 -4.56 -0.02
N VAL A 121 1.22 -4.79 0.02
CA VAL A 121 0.55 -5.87 -0.71
C VAL A 121 0.04 -5.33 -2.03
N ARG A 122 0.40 -5.96 -3.14
CA ARG A 122 -0.13 -5.62 -4.47
C ARG A 122 -1.59 -6.00 -4.57
N ARG A 123 -2.41 -5.08 -5.04
CA ARG A 123 -3.85 -5.26 -5.23
C ARG A 123 -4.15 -5.61 -6.67
N LYS A 124 -4.86 -6.74 -6.85
CA LYS A 124 -5.28 -7.25 -8.15
C LYS A 124 -6.72 -6.89 -8.45
N ALA A 125 -7.02 -6.67 -9.73
CA ALA A 125 -8.37 -6.44 -10.19
C ALA A 125 -9.24 -7.67 -9.95
N LYS A 126 -10.45 -7.45 -9.41
CA LYS A 126 -11.42 -8.51 -9.12
C LYS A 126 -12.30 -8.86 -10.31
N LYS A 127 -12.47 -7.92 -11.26
CA LYS A 127 -13.34 -8.07 -12.43
C LYS A 127 -12.69 -7.44 -13.64
N SER A 128 -12.97 -7.97 -14.83
CA SER A 128 -12.57 -7.37 -16.10
C SER A 128 -13.52 -6.22 -16.46
N ILE A 129 -12.98 -5.06 -16.81
CA ILE A 129 -13.75 -3.87 -17.22
C ILE A 129 -13.19 -3.37 -18.55
N ALA A 130 -13.95 -3.55 -19.65
CA ALA A 130 -13.50 -3.21 -20.99
C ALA A 130 -13.19 -1.72 -21.18
N ASN A 131 -14.00 -0.82 -20.62
CA ASN A 131 -13.82 0.63 -20.71
C ASN A 131 -12.49 1.13 -20.15
N PHE A 132 -11.93 0.41 -19.16
CA PHE A 132 -10.64 0.75 -18.56
C PHE A 132 -9.49 -0.09 -19.11
N GLY A 133 -9.75 -0.99 -20.05
CA GLY A 133 -8.75 -1.93 -20.57
C GLY A 133 -8.24 -2.90 -19.49
N LEU A 134 -9.02 -3.13 -18.44
CA LEU A 134 -8.65 -3.89 -17.26
C LEU A 134 -9.09 -5.34 -17.38
N ARG A 135 -8.18 -6.28 -17.12
CA ARG A 135 -8.46 -7.70 -17.02
C ARG A 135 -8.39 -8.18 -15.57
N GLU A 136 -9.19 -9.18 -15.25
CA GLU A 136 -9.12 -9.83 -13.94
C GLU A 136 -7.71 -10.37 -13.65
N GLY A 137 -7.27 -10.22 -12.40
CA GLY A 137 -5.94 -10.63 -11.96
C GLY A 137 -4.80 -9.64 -12.25
N GLN A 138 -5.02 -8.58 -13.04
CA GLN A 138 -4.02 -7.54 -13.25
C GLN A 138 -3.74 -6.76 -11.97
N GLU A 139 -2.47 -6.47 -11.72
CA GLU A 139 -2.04 -5.68 -10.57
C GLU A 139 -2.21 -4.18 -10.88
N ILE A 140 -3.03 -3.50 -10.07
CA ILE A 140 -3.46 -2.10 -10.32
C ILE A 140 -3.24 -1.18 -9.13
N GLY A 141 -2.71 -1.66 -8.04
CA GLY A 141 -2.47 -0.84 -6.86
C GLY A 141 -1.69 -1.55 -5.79
N ALA A 142 -1.35 -0.81 -4.77
CA ALA A 142 -0.64 -1.28 -3.59
C ALA A 142 -1.35 -0.80 -2.31
N ALA A 143 -1.38 -1.62 -1.28
CA ALA A 143 -1.97 -1.25 0.00
C ALA A 143 -1.15 -1.77 1.17
N VAL A 144 -1.14 -1.00 2.25
CA VAL A 144 -0.51 -1.35 3.52
C VAL A 144 -1.55 -1.20 4.63
N THR A 145 -1.52 -2.13 5.57
CA THR A 145 -2.31 -2.02 6.80
C THR A 145 -1.34 -1.94 7.98
N LEU A 146 -1.36 -0.82 8.68
CA LEU A 146 -0.52 -0.55 9.84
C LEU A 146 -1.29 -0.79 11.12
N ARG A 147 -0.64 -1.43 12.10
CA ARG A 147 -1.17 -1.71 13.44
C ARG A 147 -0.09 -1.53 14.50
N GLY A 148 -0.51 -1.38 15.76
CA GLY A 148 0.40 -1.32 16.89
C GLY A 148 1.38 -0.14 16.86
N ALA A 149 2.64 -0.35 17.22
CA ALA A 149 3.64 0.71 17.31
C ALA A 149 3.83 1.46 15.98
N ARG A 150 3.95 0.73 14.86
CA ARG A 150 4.13 1.33 13.52
C ARG A 150 2.96 2.23 13.11
N MET A 151 1.75 1.88 13.51
CA MET A 151 0.56 2.69 13.26
C MET A 151 0.66 4.04 13.99
N TRP A 152 1.06 4.03 15.27
CA TRP A 152 1.18 5.25 16.06
C TRP A 152 2.31 6.15 15.58
N GLU A 153 3.44 5.57 15.17
CA GLU A 153 4.56 6.32 14.59
C GLU A 153 4.19 6.95 13.23
N PHE A 154 3.49 6.19 12.39
CA PHE A 154 2.99 6.73 11.13
C PHE A 154 2.00 7.87 11.36
N LEU A 155 1.07 7.72 12.31
CA LEU A 155 0.10 8.76 12.64
C LEU A 155 0.80 10.03 13.15
N ASP A 156 1.78 9.89 14.01
CA ASP A 156 2.56 11.03 14.52
C ASP A 156 3.28 11.78 13.40
N ARG A 157 4.02 11.09 12.55
CA ARG A 157 4.70 11.70 11.38
C ARG A 157 3.71 12.31 10.40
N PHE A 158 2.59 11.66 10.19
CA PHE A 158 1.55 12.16 9.30
C PHE A 158 0.99 13.51 9.80
N ILE A 159 0.66 13.60 11.08
CA ILE A 159 0.10 14.83 11.68
C ILE A 159 1.16 15.94 11.77
N THR A 160 2.36 15.62 12.25
CA THR A 160 3.38 16.63 12.56
C THR A 160 4.18 17.10 11.36
N VAL A 161 4.39 16.23 10.37
CA VAL A 161 5.30 16.51 9.25
C VAL A 161 4.58 16.52 7.90
N ALA A 162 3.77 15.49 7.60
CA ALA A 162 3.18 15.34 6.27
C ALA A 162 2.03 16.34 6.01
N ILE A 163 1.11 16.47 6.95
CA ILE A 163 -0.04 17.39 6.80
C ILE A 163 0.38 18.85 6.57
N PRO A 164 1.31 19.45 7.34
CA PRO A 164 1.75 20.82 7.12
C PRO A 164 2.43 21.06 5.75
N ARG A 165 2.93 20.01 5.11
CA ARG A 165 3.57 20.06 3.79
C ARG A 165 2.61 19.96 2.62
N ILE A 166 1.31 19.71 2.90
CA ILE A 166 0.27 19.69 1.85
C ILE A 166 0.14 21.11 1.28
N ARG A 167 0.23 21.22 -0.05
CA ARG A 167 0.04 22.48 -0.74
C ARG A 167 -1.38 23.02 -0.49
N ASP A 168 -1.50 24.32 -0.20
CA ASP A 168 -2.77 25.01 0.04
C ASP A 168 -3.66 24.36 1.13
N PHE A 169 -3.03 23.84 2.16
CA PHE A 169 -3.73 23.18 3.25
C PHE A 169 -4.62 24.18 4.04
N ARG A 170 -5.91 23.88 4.13
CA ARG A 170 -6.92 24.69 4.85
C ARG A 170 -7.67 23.90 5.94
N GLY A 171 -7.06 22.83 6.40
CA GLY A 171 -7.70 21.89 7.33
C GLY A 171 -8.39 20.73 6.62
N ILE A 172 -8.55 19.64 7.37
CA ILE A 172 -9.12 18.38 6.90
C ILE A 172 -10.66 18.47 7.00
N ASN A 173 -11.37 17.91 6.03
CA ASN A 173 -12.82 17.94 5.99
C ASN A 173 -13.43 17.01 7.04
N THR A 174 -14.39 17.51 7.82
CA THR A 174 -15.13 16.73 8.83
C THR A 174 -16.18 15.78 8.24
N ARG A 175 -16.52 15.91 6.94
CA ARG A 175 -17.57 15.11 6.28
C ARG A 175 -17.07 13.78 5.70
N SER A 176 -15.79 13.45 5.86
CA SER A 176 -15.17 12.24 5.28
C SER A 176 -15.24 11.01 6.20
N PHE A 177 -16.18 11.00 7.14
CA PHE A 177 -16.53 9.83 7.92
C PHE A 177 -17.51 8.94 7.18
N ASP A 178 -17.47 7.63 7.45
CA ASP A 178 -18.29 6.62 6.77
C ASP A 178 -19.63 6.29 7.47
N GLY A 179 -19.98 6.98 8.56
CA GLY A 179 -21.13 6.68 9.39
C GLY A 179 -20.89 5.52 10.37
N ARG A 180 -19.67 5.01 10.45
CA ARG A 180 -19.26 3.92 11.34
C ARG A 180 -17.99 4.23 12.12
N GLY A 181 -17.69 5.51 12.27
CA GLY A 181 -16.53 5.98 13.01
C GLY A 181 -15.19 5.82 12.29
N ASN A 182 -15.15 5.48 10.99
CA ASN A 182 -13.90 5.45 10.23
C ASN A 182 -13.75 6.74 9.42
N TYR A 183 -12.52 7.20 9.29
CA TYR A 183 -12.19 8.43 8.58
C TYR A 183 -11.28 8.16 7.40
N SER A 184 -11.61 8.69 6.22
CA SER A 184 -10.79 8.53 5.01
C SER A 184 -10.32 9.87 4.48
N LEU A 185 -9.03 9.98 4.19
CA LEU A 185 -8.38 11.16 3.64
C LEU A 185 -7.64 10.81 2.36
N GLY A 186 -7.92 11.54 1.28
CA GLY A 186 -7.16 11.47 0.02
C GLY A 186 -6.02 12.48 0.03
N VAL A 187 -4.81 12.01 -0.23
CA VAL A 187 -3.61 12.81 -0.45
C VAL A 187 -3.29 12.77 -1.92
N LYS A 188 -3.07 13.94 -2.54
CA LYS A 188 -2.83 14.05 -3.99
C LYS A 188 -1.39 13.73 -4.40
N GLU A 189 -0.43 14.02 -3.53
CA GLU A 189 0.99 13.96 -3.83
C GLU A 189 1.73 13.15 -2.76
N GLN A 190 2.50 12.14 -3.16
CA GLN A 190 3.34 11.37 -2.24
C GLN A 190 4.51 12.19 -1.68
N MET A 191 4.88 13.28 -2.33
CA MET A 191 6.03 14.13 -1.98
C MET A 191 5.85 14.90 -0.66
N ILE A 192 4.68 14.86 -0.04
CA ILE A 192 4.46 15.42 1.30
C ILE A 192 5.26 14.66 2.37
N PHE A 193 5.60 13.40 2.11
CA PHE A 193 6.40 12.59 3.01
C PHE A 193 7.90 12.89 2.80
N PRO A 194 8.64 13.29 3.85
CA PRO A 194 10.06 13.65 3.75
C PRO A 194 10.97 12.46 3.45
N GLU A 195 10.47 11.24 3.65
CA GLU A 195 11.20 10.01 3.39
C GLU A 195 11.42 9.73 1.91
N ILE A 196 10.62 10.39 1.04
CA ILE A 196 10.72 10.23 -0.41
C ILE A 196 11.75 11.21 -0.97
N ASN A 197 12.71 10.69 -1.71
CA ASN A 197 13.66 11.49 -2.46
C ASN A 197 13.03 11.97 -3.77
N TYR A 198 12.98 13.28 -4.01
CA TYR A 198 12.41 13.90 -5.21
C TYR A 198 13.08 13.43 -6.50
N ASP A 199 14.38 13.14 -6.48
CA ASP A 199 15.14 12.71 -7.65
C ASP A 199 14.75 11.31 -8.14
N MET A 200 14.13 10.51 -7.28
CA MET A 200 13.69 9.15 -7.60
C MET A 200 12.24 9.06 -8.08
N VAL A 201 11.48 10.15 -7.93
CA VAL A 201 10.06 10.20 -8.29
C VAL A 201 9.92 10.45 -9.78
N GLU A 202 9.51 9.42 -10.54
CA GLU A 202 9.18 9.60 -11.96
C GLU A 202 7.79 10.19 -12.17
N GLN A 203 6.86 9.88 -11.30
CA GLN A 203 5.47 10.26 -11.44
C GLN A 203 4.81 10.57 -10.10
N ILE A 204 4.04 11.66 -10.09
CA ILE A 204 3.24 12.04 -8.93
C ILE A 204 2.00 11.14 -8.89
N HIS A 205 1.78 10.50 -7.74
CA HIS A 205 0.59 9.72 -7.49
C HIS A 205 -0.03 10.04 -6.14
N GLY A 206 -1.34 9.91 -6.08
CA GLY A 206 -2.10 10.07 -4.85
C GLY A 206 -2.22 8.78 -4.06
N MET A 207 -2.62 8.93 -2.82
CA MET A 207 -2.93 7.82 -1.93
C MET A 207 -4.12 8.13 -1.02
N ASP A 208 -4.86 7.10 -0.67
CA ASP A 208 -5.95 7.17 0.29
C ASP A 208 -5.48 6.61 1.62
N ILE A 209 -5.67 7.38 2.68
CA ILE A 209 -5.32 7.00 4.05
C ILE A 209 -6.63 6.88 4.83
N THR A 210 -6.93 5.66 5.30
CA THR A 210 -8.13 5.38 6.08
C THR A 210 -7.75 5.05 7.51
N PHE A 211 -8.29 5.81 8.46
CA PHE A 211 -8.16 5.60 9.89
C PHE A 211 -9.38 4.81 10.37
N VAL A 212 -9.14 3.60 10.82
CA VAL A 212 -10.18 2.71 11.35
C VAL A 212 -10.14 2.80 12.87
N THR A 213 -11.27 3.17 13.46
CA THR A 213 -11.41 3.29 14.91
C THR A 213 -12.26 2.15 15.49
N THR A 214 -12.25 2.00 16.79
CA THR A 214 -13.04 0.98 17.49
C THR A 214 -14.49 1.41 17.71
N THR A 215 -14.79 2.69 17.57
CA THR A 215 -16.15 3.23 17.76
C THR A 215 -16.97 3.16 16.49
N ASN A 216 -18.29 2.99 16.64
CA ASN A 216 -19.24 3.05 15.53
C ASN A 216 -19.92 4.44 15.40
N LYS A 217 -19.53 5.42 16.22
CA LYS A 217 -20.09 6.77 16.22
C LYS A 217 -19.08 7.76 15.66
N ASP A 218 -19.47 8.50 14.63
CA ASP A 218 -18.59 9.47 13.96
C ASP A 218 -18.17 10.61 14.88
N ASP A 219 -19.06 11.06 15.79
CA ASP A 219 -18.77 12.13 16.76
C ASP A 219 -17.63 11.74 17.70
N MET A 220 -17.65 10.51 18.20
CA MET A 220 -16.60 9.99 19.08
C MET A 220 -15.27 9.81 18.32
N ALA A 221 -15.34 9.37 17.08
CA ALA A 221 -14.16 9.23 16.22
C ALA A 221 -13.56 10.60 15.87
N LEU A 222 -14.40 11.59 15.58
CA LEU A 222 -13.98 12.99 15.35
C LEU A 222 -13.28 13.57 16.58
N ALA A 223 -13.86 13.40 17.77
CA ALA A 223 -13.25 13.86 19.02
C ALA A 223 -11.91 13.17 19.28
N LEU A 224 -11.82 11.85 19.05
CA LEU A 224 -10.56 11.10 19.15
C LEU A 224 -9.48 11.69 18.24
N LEU A 225 -9.78 11.83 16.94
CA LEU A 225 -8.79 12.31 15.96
C LEU A 225 -8.39 13.78 16.23
N ARG A 226 -9.33 14.61 16.71
CA ARG A 226 -9.07 16.00 17.12
C ARG A 226 -8.12 16.05 18.31
N GLU A 227 -8.37 15.27 19.36
CA GLU A 227 -7.50 15.19 20.54
C GLU A 227 -6.12 14.62 20.24
N LEU A 228 -5.99 13.78 19.20
CA LEU A 228 -4.70 13.30 18.69
C LEU A 228 -3.94 14.38 17.89
N GLY A 229 -4.55 15.54 17.63
CA GLY A 229 -3.91 16.67 16.95
C GLY A 229 -4.17 16.74 15.45
N MET A 230 -5.15 16.03 14.90
CA MET A 230 -5.53 16.20 13.49
C MET A 230 -6.20 17.56 13.27
N PRO A 231 -5.69 18.38 12.33
CA PRO A 231 -6.20 19.74 12.08
C PRO A 231 -7.46 19.72 11.21
N PHE A 232 -8.62 19.65 11.83
CA PHE A 232 -9.90 19.74 11.13
C PHE A 232 -10.23 21.17 10.74
N ARG A 233 -10.99 21.33 9.66
CA ARG A 233 -11.43 22.62 9.19
C ARG A 233 -12.44 23.23 10.16
N GLY A 234 -12.15 24.45 10.64
CA GLY A 234 -12.98 25.15 11.64
C GLY A 234 -12.43 25.04 13.05
N ASP A 235 -11.36 24.33 13.28
CA ASP A 235 -10.67 24.35 14.57
C ASP A 235 -9.71 25.54 14.62
N ASP A 236 -9.93 26.46 15.55
CA ASP A 236 -9.16 27.70 15.67
C ASP A 236 -7.71 27.48 16.13
N LYS A 237 -7.43 26.35 16.76
CA LYS A 237 -6.08 25.99 17.22
C LYS A 237 -5.84 24.49 17.08
N PRO A 238 -4.82 24.07 16.32
CA PRO A 238 -4.39 22.69 16.32
C PRO A 238 -3.86 22.29 17.70
N ILE A 239 -4.26 21.14 18.21
CA ILE A 239 -3.73 20.59 19.45
C ILE A 239 -2.28 20.16 19.17
N ILE A 240 -1.32 20.88 19.76
CA ILE A 240 0.10 20.54 19.64
C ILE A 240 0.41 19.48 20.69
N VAL A 241 0.71 18.27 20.22
CA VAL A 241 1.19 17.20 21.10
C VAL A 241 2.59 17.58 21.62
N PRO A 242 2.80 17.71 22.93
CA PRO A 242 4.09 18.11 23.47
C PRO A 242 5.18 17.10 23.09
N SER A 243 6.32 17.62 22.63
CA SER A 243 7.55 16.84 22.47
C SER A 243 8.10 16.53 23.84
N THR A 244 8.04 15.30 24.29
CA THR A 244 8.76 14.82 25.48
C THR A 244 10.21 14.60 25.19
#